data_ae341c9aff5b796085daeaefa1ecd5c1
#
_entry.id   ae341c9aff5b796085daeaefa1ecd5c1
#
_cell.length_a   1.000
_cell.length_b   1.000
_cell.length_c   1.000
_cell.angle_alpha   90.00
_cell.angle_beta   90.00
_cell.angle_gamma   90.00
#
_symmetry.space_group_name_H-M   'P 1'
#
loop_
_entity.id
_entity.type
_entity.pdbx_description
1 polymer ?
#
loop_
_entity_poly.entity_id
_entity_poly.type
_entity_poly.pdbx_seq_one_letter_code
_entity_poly.pdbx_strand_id
1 'polypeptide(L)'
;VIWILVPLLILVIFGLYVRREAERIRAADLRPRITVKLKLAGDGMATPAELHERQALEAEIEKREIGTIVDAGSGDGWATLQVGVVDPNAAVEQMRNLLRERDLLARSEISADTRGPSAKPA
;
A
#
# COMPACT_ATOMS: atom_id res chain seq x y z
N VAL A 1 3.91 -0.50 -44.13
CA VAL A 1 5.04 -0.21 -43.24
C VAL A 1 4.55 0.52 -41.99
N ILE A 2 3.70 1.51 -42.13
CA ILE A 2 3.13 2.26 -40.99
C ILE A 2 2.30 1.35 -40.07
N TRP A 3 1.63 0.35 -40.60
CA TRP A 3 0.81 -0.60 -39.87
C TRP A 3 1.60 -1.54 -38.94
N ILE A 4 2.87 -1.71 -39.20
CA ILE A 4 3.79 -2.55 -38.41
C ILE A 4 4.40 -1.69 -37.28
N LEU A 5 4.64 -0.42 -37.56
CA LEU A 5 5.27 0.50 -36.58
C LEU A 5 4.39 0.83 -35.42
N VAL A 6 3.06 0.96 -35.60
CA VAL A 6 2.12 1.30 -34.54
C VAL A 6 2.02 0.20 -33.46
N PRO A 7 1.80 -1.10 -33.83
CA PRO A 7 1.80 -2.16 -32.81
C PRO A 7 3.15 -2.32 -32.12
N LEU A 8 4.25 -2.12 -32.85
CA LEU A 8 5.58 -2.19 -32.25
C LEU A 8 5.80 -1.08 -31.22
N LEU A 9 5.35 0.14 -31.54
CA LEU A 9 5.43 1.28 -30.63
C LEU A 9 4.59 1.04 -29.36
N ILE A 10 3.40 0.49 -29.49
CA ILE A 10 2.53 0.13 -28.37
C ILE A 10 3.21 -0.89 -27.47
N LEU A 11 3.84 -1.91 -28.04
CA LEU A 11 4.58 -2.93 -27.28
C LEU A 11 5.75 -2.33 -26.50
N VAL A 12 6.48 -1.40 -27.10
CA VAL A 12 7.61 -0.73 -26.44
C VAL A 12 7.12 0.13 -25.28
N ILE A 13 6.06 0.91 -25.49
CA ILE A 13 5.47 1.75 -24.43
C ILE A 13 4.95 0.90 -23.29
N PHE A 14 4.25 -0.19 -23.59
CA PHE A 14 3.73 -1.12 -22.59
C PHE A 14 4.85 -1.78 -21.80
N GLY A 15 5.90 -2.24 -22.47
CA GLY A 15 7.08 -2.82 -21.83
C GLY A 15 7.78 -1.85 -20.88
N LEU A 16 7.92 -0.59 -21.28
CA LEU A 16 8.48 0.45 -20.43
C LEU A 16 7.61 0.75 -19.22
N TYR A 17 6.29 0.76 -19.42
CA TYR A 17 5.33 0.97 -18.33
C TYR A 17 5.41 -0.14 -17.28
N VAL A 18 5.41 -1.40 -17.72
CA VAL A 18 5.51 -2.56 -16.84
C VAL A 18 6.84 -2.54 -16.07
N ARG A 19 7.93 -2.19 -16.75
CA ARG A 19 9.25 -2.09 -16.14
C ARG A 19 9.31 -1.02 -15.05
N ARG A 20 8.72 0.15 -15.31
CA ARG A 20 8.65 1.24 -14.33
C ARG A 20 7.84 0.84 -13.11
N GLU A 21 6.72 0.16 -13.32
CA GLU A 21 5.88 -0.31 -12.23
C GLU A 21 6.61 -1.35 -11.38
N ALA A 22 7.31 -2.29 -11.99
CA ALA A 22 8.11 -3.29 -11.30
C ALA A 22 9.24 -2.65 -10.48
N GLU A 23 9.93 -1.64 -11.03
CA GLU A 23 10.98 -0.91 -10.33
C GLU A 23 10.42 -0.11 -9.15
N ARG A 24 9.25 0.50 -9.30
CA ARG A 24 8.58 1.24 -8.23
C ARG A 24 8.22 0.32 -7.06
N ILE A 25 7.65 -0.84 -7.33
CA ILE A 25 7.30 -1.83 -6.32
C ILE A 25 8.55 -2.36 -5.61
N ARG A 26 9.59 -2.64 -6.38
CA ARG A 26 10.86 -3.12 -5.83
C ARG A 26 11.52 -2.07 -4.94
N ALA A 27 11.52 -0.81 -5.35
CA ALA A 27 12.05 0.28 -4.55
C ALA A 27 11.25 0.47 -3.25
N ALA A 28 9.92 0.38 -3.33
CA ALA A 28 9.05 0.46 -2.16
C ALA A 28 9.29 -0.70 -1.19
N ASP A 29 9.57 -1.91 -1.72
CA ASP A 29 9.85 -3.09 -0.89
C ASP A 29 11.15 -2.96 -0.09
N LEU A 30 12.10 -2.16 -0.57
CA LEU A 30 13.37 -1.91 0.12
C LEU A 30 13.29 -0.79 1.16
N ARG A 31 12.20 -0.04 1.19
CA ARG A 31 12.01 1.05 2.15
C ARG A 31 11.54 0.53 3.50
N PRO A 32 11.71 1.32 4.57
CA PRO A 32 11.03 1.05 5.83
C PRO A 32 9.53 0.92 5.60
N ARG A 33 8.87 0.15 6.44
CA ARG A 33 7.45 -0.11 6.30
C ARG A 33 6.69 0.32 7.53
N ILE A 34 5.48 0.79 7.31
CA ILE A 34 4.48 0.90 8.37
C ILE A 34 3.39 -0.12 8.09
N THR A 35 2.88 -0.72 9.14
CA THR A 35 1.78 -1.67 9.06
C THR A 35 0.55 -1.03 9.67
N VAL A 36 -0.53 -0.98 8.89
CA VAL A 36 -1.82 -0.48 9.33
C VAL A 36 -2.77 -1.65 9.41
N LYS A 37 -3.36 -1.87 10.57
CA LYS A 37 -4.37 -2.91 10.80
C LYS A 37 -5.70 -2.25 11.11
N LEU A 38 -6.73 -2.68 10.40
CA LEU A 38 -8.10 -2.24 10.62
C LEU A 38 -8.91 -3.40 11.17
N LYS A 39 -9.54 -3.21 12.32
CA LYS A 39 -10.36 -4.25 12.91
C LYS A 39 -11.64 -4.43 12.10
N LEU A 40 -11.95 -5.67 11.74
CA LEU A 40 -13.15 -6.03 11.01
C LEU A 40 -14.30 -6.33 11.97
N ALA A 41 -15.53 -6.27 11.45
CA ALA A 41 -16.72 -6.55 12.23
C ALA A 41 -16.82 -8.04 12.62
N GLY A 42 -16.30 -8.93 11.77
CA GLY A 42 -16.32 -10.37 12.00
C GLY A 42 -14.94 -10.90 12.37
N ASP A 43 -14.87 -12.20 12.66
CA ASP A 43 -13.62 -12.86 13.05
C ASP A 43 -12.85 -13.45 11.86
N GLY A 44 -13.38 -13.32 10.66
CA GLY A 44 -12.80 -13.90 9.46
C GLY A 44 -12.29 -12.85 8.49
N MET A 45 -12.69 -12.98 7.24
CA MET A 45 -12.27 -12.11 6.17
C MET A 45 -13.18 -10.87 6.07
N ALA A 46 -12.69 -9.84 5.39
CA ALA A 46 -13.44 -8.62 5.18
C ALA A 46 -14.71 -8.87 4.36
N THR A 47 -15.79 -8.19 4.74
CA THR A 47 -17.01 -8.12 3.94
C THR A 47 -16.74 -7.29 2.68
N PRO A 48 -17.60 -7.36 1.63
CA PRO A 48 -17.43 -6.50 0.45
C PRO A 48 -17.38 -5.00 0.78
N ALA A 49 -18.17 -4.54 1.75
CA ALA A 49 -18.14 -3.14 2.19
C ALA A 49 -16.83 -2.78 2.85
N GLU A 50 -16.29 -3.65 3.70
CA GLU A 50 -15.00 -3.46 4.36
C GLU A 50 -13.85 -3.51 3.38
N LEU A 51 -13.92 -4.38 2.39
CA LEU A 51 -12.94 -4.45 1.31
C LEU A 51 -12.91 -3.15 0.51
N HIS A 52 -14.08 -2.62 0.18
CA HIS A 52 -14.21 -1.35 -0.53
C HIS A 52 -13.62 -0.19 0.29
N GLU A 53 -13.87 -0.16 1.58
CA GLU A 53 -13.30 0.83 2.52
C GLU A 53 -11.78 0.75 2.53
N ARG A 54 -11.22 -0.45 2.57
CA ARG A 54 -9.77 -0.66 2.51
C ARG A 54 -9.18 -0.16 1.20
N GLN A 55 -9.82 -0.47 0.07
CA GLN A 55 -9.36 -0.04 -1.24
C GLN A 55 -9.40 1.49 -1.38
N ALA A 56 -10.42 2.12 -0.83
CA ALA A 56 -10.51 3.58 -0.81
C ALA A 56 -9.38 4.20 0.04
N LEU A 57 -9.05 3.57 1.16
CA LEU A 57 -7.94 3.99 2.01
C LEU A 57 -6.59 3.84 1.28
N GLU A 58 -6.37 2.72 0.59
CA GLU A 58 -5.18 2.49 -0.21
C GLU A 58 -4.98 3.58 -1.26
N ALA A 59 -6.05 3.91 -1.99
CA ALA A 59 -6.01 4.94 -3.01
C ALA A 59 -5.66 6.31 -2.41
N GLU A 60 -6.19 6.63 -1.25
CA GLU A 60 -5.91 7.90 -0.57
C GLU A 60 -4.47 7.96 -0.05
N ILE A 61 -3.94 6.86 0.45
CA ILE A 61 -2.54 6.77 0.88
C ILE A 61 -1.59 7.08 -0.28
N GLU A 62 -1.83 6.51 -1.43
CA GLU A 62 -1.00 6.75 -2.61
C GLU A 62 -1.21 8.16 -3.18
N LYS A 63 -2.45 8.64 -3.20
CA LYS A 63 -2.77 9.99 -3.68
C LYS A 63 -2.10 11.09 -2.86
N ARG A 64 -2.05 10.92 -1.55
CA ARG A 64 -1.40 11.88 -0.64
C ARG A 64 0.10 11.65 -0.51
N GLU A 65 0.63 10.70 -1.23
CA GLU A 65 2.06 10.35 -1.21
C GLU A 65 2.58 10.03 0.21
N ILE A 66 1.72 9.43 1.04
CA ILE A 66 2.12 8.94 2.36
C ILE A 66 3.11 7.79 2.20
N GLY A 67 2.88 6.94 1.21
CA GLY A 67 3.73 5.83 0.88
C GLY A 67 3.18 5.01 -0.26
N THR A 68 3.81 3.87 -0.52
CA THR A 68 3.40 2.93 -1.57
C THR A 68 2.91 1.64 -0.91
N ILE A 69 1.73 1.18 -1.31
CA ILE A 69 1.20 -0.08 -0.81
C ILE A 69 2.07 -1.23 -1.31
N VAL A 70 2.69 -1.95 -0.40
CA VAL A 70 3.56 -3.09 -0.70
C VAL A 70 2.77 -4.38 -0.63
N ASP A 71 1.90 -4.50 0.34
CA ASP A 71 1.08 -5.69 0.55
C ASP A 71 -0.24 -5.31 1.20
N ALA A 72 -1.26 -6.10 0.95
CA ALA A 72 -2.58 -5.92 1.54
C ALA A 72 -3.24 -7.29 1.70
N GLY A 73 -3.94 -7.48 2.80
CA GLY A 73 -4.63 -8.73 3.06
C GLY A 73 -5.68 -8.59 4.14
N SER A 74 -6.42 -9.64 4.35
CA SER A 74 -7.39 -9.73 5.45
C SER A 74 -7.46 -11.16 5.98
N GLY A 75 -7.75 -11.28 7.26
CA GLY A 75 -7.88 -12.55 7.94
C GLY A 75 -7.82 -12.36 9.45
N ASP A 76 -8.31 -13.32 10.19
CA ASP A 76 -8.29 -13.31 11.66
C ASP A 76 -8.94 -12.07 12.29
N GLY A 77 -9.94 -11.51 11.60
CA GLY A 77 -10.65 -10.33 12.09
C GLY A 77 -9.97 -9.00 11.81
N TRP A 78 -8.92 -8.98 11.00
CA TRP A 78 -8.16 -7.77 10.67
C TRP A 78 -7.95 -7.63 9.16
N ALA A 79 -8.02 -6.39 8.69
CA ALA A 79 -7.49 -6.03 7.37
C ALA A 79 -6.12 -5.37 7.60
N THR A 80 -5.11 -5.82 6.87
CA THR A 80 -3.74 -5.37 7.08
C THR A 80 -3.20 -4.73 5.81
N LEU A 81 -2.56 -3.58 5.94
CA LEU A 81 -1.87 -2.89 4.87
C LEU A 81 -0.41 -2.70 5.27
N GLN A 82 0.51 -3.07 4.37
CA GLN A 82 1.93 -2.76 4.53
C GLN A 82 2.28 -1.66 3.54
N VAL A 83 2.81 -0.56 4.06
CA VAL A 83 3.10 0.64 3.29
C VAL A 83 4.59 0.93 3.36
N GLY A 84 5.25 0.95 2.21
CA GLY A 84 6.64 1.38 2.11
C GLY A 84 6.73 2.89 2.18
N VAL A 85 7.56 3.42 3.08
CA VAL A 85 7.62 4.86 3.35
C VAL A 85 9.08 5.34 3.41
N VAL A 86 9.29 6.62 3.17
CA VAL A 86 10.61 7.23 3.25
C VAL A 86 10.97 7.57 4.70
N ASP A 87 10.06 8.22 5.40
CA ASP A 87 10.22 8.61 6.80
C ASP A 87 9.09 7.99 7.62
N PRO A 88 9.36 6.91 8.38
CA PRO A 88 8.32 6.23 9.14
C PRO A 88 7.62 7.13 10.16
N ASN A 89 8.32 8.03 10.83
CA ASN A 89 7.73 8.88 11.84
C ASN A 89 6.73 9.87 11.23
N ALA A 90 7.12 10.51 10.13
CA ALA A 90 6.22 11.41 9.39
C ALA A 90 5.04 10.65 8.80
N ALA A 91 5.29 9.46 8.26
CA ALA A 91 4.25 8.63 7.67
C ALA A 91 3.22 8.16 8.69
N VAL A 92 3.64 7.80 9.90
CA VAL A 92 2.73 7.41 10.97
C VAL A 92 1.80 8.57 11.34
N GLU A 93 2.33 9.78 11.44
CA GLU A 93 1.51 10.98 11.72
C GLU A 93 0.50 11.24 10.61
N GLN A 94 0.95 11.20 9.36
CA GLN A 94 0.08 11.39 8.20
C GLN A 94 -1.00 10.31 8.12
N MET A 95 -0.63 9.06 8.40
CA MET A 95 -1.56 7.94 8.42
C MET A 95 -2.60 8.11 9.52
N ARG A 96 -2.17 8.51 10.71
CA ARG A 96 -3.07 8.76 11.84
C ARG A 96 -4.09 9.84 11.51
N ASN A 97 -3.65 10.92 10.87
CA ASN A 97 -4.53 12.00 10.43
C ASN A 97 -5.55 11.51 9.40
N LEU A 98 -5.11 10.72 8.43
CA LEU A 98 -5.99 10.14 7.41
C LEU A 98 -7.04 9.22 8.04
N LEU A 99 -6.64 8.36 8.95
CA LEU A 99 -7.56 7.45 9.64
C LEU A 99 -8.57 8.22 10.50
N ARG A 100 -8.14 9.31 11.12
CA ARG A 100 -9.03 10.18 11.90
C ARG A 100 -10.06 10.85 11.00
N GLU A 101 -9.66 11.35 9.83
CA GLU A 101 -10.56 11.96 8.86
C GLU A 101 -11.63 10.98 8.37
N ARG A 102 -11.29 9.71 8.27
CA ARG A 102 -12.20 8.66 7.82
C ARG A 102 -12.93 7.94 8.95
N ASP A 103 -12.74 8.41 10.17
CA ASP A 103 -13.37 7.84 11.36
C ASP A 103 -12.96 6.37 11.61
N LEU A 104 -11.75 6.03 11.23
CA LEU A 104 -11.21 4.68 11.36
C LEU A 104 -10.17 4.54 12.46
N LEU A 105 -9.72 5.64 13.06
CA LEU A 105 -8.59 5.63 13.99
C LEU A 105 -8.85 4.73 15.21
N ALA A 106 -10.06 4.75 15.74
CA ALA A 106 -10.43 3.93 16.91
C ALA A 106 -10.38 2.42 16.62
N ARG A 107 -10.52 2.02 15.36
CA ARG A 107 -10.50 0.61 14.93
C ARG A 107 -9.18 0.21 14.31
N SER A 108 -8.15 1.04 14.42
CA SER A 108 -6.90 0.81 13.73
C SER A 108 -5.74 0.68 14.69
N GLU A 109 -4.71 -0.03 14.22
CA GLU A 109 -3.40 -0.10 14.86
C GLU A 109 -2.35 0.24 13.82
N ILE A 110 -1.42 1.12 14.17
CA ILE A 110 -0.31 1.50 13.31
C ILE A 110 0.99 1.09 13.99
N SER A 111 1.81 0.31 13.29
CA SER A 111 3.15 -0.03 13.77
C SER A 111 4.17 0.30 12.70
N ALA A 112 5.34 0.76 13.13
CA ALA A 112 6.42 1.12 12.23
C ALA A 112 7.56 0.13 12.33
N ASP A 113 8.00 -0.41 11.20
CA ASP A 113 9.22 -1.17 11.10
C ASP A 113 10.27 -0.30 10.41
N THR A 114 11.19 0.21 11.18
CA THR A 114 12.24 1.11 10.70
C THR A 114 13.47 0.36 10.18
N ARG A 115 13.50 -0.97 10.32
CA ARG A 115 14.68 -1.76 9.99
C ARG A 115 14.76 -2.21 8.55
N GLY A 116 13.70 -2.05 7.80
CA GLY A 116 13.65 -2.53 6.43
C GLY A 116 13.47 -4.04 6.31
N PRO A 117 13.23 -4.55 5.08
CA PRO A 117 12.82 -5.95 4.88
C PRO A 117 13.91 -6.99 5.13
N SER A 118 15.18 -6.61 5.07
CA SER A 118 16.31 -7.52 5.28
C SER A 118 16.74 -7.63 6.73
N ALA A 119 16.24 -6.79 7.63
CA ALA A 119 16.61 -6.82 9.03
C ALA A 119 15.79 -7.88 9.75
N LYS A 120 16.47 -8.83 10.38
CA LYS A 120 15.82 -9.85 11.19
C LYS A 120 15.78 -9.39 12.64
N PRO A 121 14.69 -9.63 13.37
CA PRO A 121 14.70 -9.39 14.80
C PRO A 121 15.74 -10.28 15.46
N ALA A 122 16.48 -9.68 16.30
CA ALA A 122 17.55 -10.38 17.04
C ALA A 122 16.94 -11.39 18.02
#